data_8604aa20e09a17e625c23a7f01946478
#
_entry.id   8604aa20e09a17e625c23a7f01946478
#
_cell.length_a   1.000
_cell.length_b   1.000
_cell.length_c   1.000
_cell.angle_alpha   90.00
_cell.angle_beta   90.00
_cell.angle_gamma   90.00
#
_symmetry.space_group_name_H-M   'P 1'
#
loop_
_entity.id
_entity.type
_entity.pdbx_description
1 polymer ?
#
loop_
_entity_poly.entity_id
_entity_poly.type
_entity_poly.pdbx_seq_one_letter_code
_entity_poly.pdbx_strand_id
1 'polypeptide(L)'
;ERRWSVRGLHHENVLPVIGTKELVAWLPTQLGLSSDSTVIVPTTAYPTYRVGAQLARARIVAADHPDQLADSPDPDGSVDLIWINSPANPSGRVMSADELRSWVRYTRRTGAVLVSDECYGEFVWDGKAYSILDDEICGGDHSGLLAAHSLSKRSNMAGYRAGFLAGDETLISELLTVRKHSGLMVSTPVSAAMVAALDDDGHVEVQADRYRRRRGIMMSALQDAGYRIDDSQGSLYLWATCGEDCRATVDRFARLGVLVAPGDFYVAGTSQNVRVGLTASD
;
A
#
# COMPACT_ATOMS: atom_id res chain seq x y z
N GLU A 1 -10.33 -8.06 -12.53
CA GLU A 1 -11.51 -7.56 -13.26
C GLU A 1 -12.81 -7.69 -12.45
N ARG A 2 -13.16 -8.87 -11.94
CA ARG A 2 -14.45 -9.08 -11.24
C ARG A 2 -14.69 -8.16 -10.03
N ARG A 3 -13.64 -7.78 -9.29
CA ARG A 3 -13.73 -6.96 -8.07
C ARG A 3 -13.54 -5.47 -8.31
N TRP A 4 -12.78 -5.13 -9.31
CA TRP A 4 -12.43 -3.77 -9.68
C TRP A 4 -12.94 -3.52 -11.09
N SER A 5 -13.38 -2.31 -11.38
CA SER A 5 -13.87 -1.94 -12.73
C SER A 5 -12.71 -1.85 -13.73
N VAL A 6 -11.83 -2.84 -13.70
CA VAL A 6 -10.65 -2.95 -14.57
C VAL A 6 -11.01 -3.82 -15.76
N ARG A 7 -10.65 -3.41 -16.96
CA ARG A 7 -10.85 -4.15 -18.20
C ARG A 7 -9.56 -4.29 -18.98
N GLY A 8 -9.52 -5.25 -19.88
CA GLY A 8 -8.40 -5.43 -20.81
C GLY A 8 -7.12 -5.99 -20.18
N LEU A 9 -7.19 -6.53 -18.96
CA LEU A 9 -6.08 -7.28 -18.39
C LEU A 9 -6.10 -8.73 -18.90
N HIS A 10 -4.94 -9.19 -19.32
CA HIS A 10 -4.67 -10.57 -19.71
C HIS A 10 -3.66 -11.20 -18.73
N HIS A 11 -3.28 -12.45 -18.96
CA HIS A 11 -2.32 -13.11 -18.07
C HIS A 11 -0.91 -12.48 -18.12
N GLU A 12 -0.57 -11.85 -19.24
CA GLU A 12 0.67 -11.11 -19.43
C GLU A 12 0.76 -9.83 -18.58
N ASN A 13 -0.37 -9.32 -18.14
CA ASN A 13 -0.45 -8.14 -17.27
C ASN A 13 -0.35 -8.49 -15.78
N VAL A 14 -0.14 -9.77 -15.39
CA VAL A 14 -0.17 -10.19 -13.99
C VAL A 14 1.07 -11.00 -13.63
N LEU A 15 1.73 -10.60 -12.56
CA LEU A 15 2.96 -11.21 -12.04
C LEU A 15 2.76 -11.66 -10.58
N PRO A 16 2.71 -12.96 -10.27
CA PRO A 16 2.75 -13.44 -8.89
C PRO A 16 4.07 -13.06 -8.20
N VAL A 17 3.98 -12.65 -6.92
CA VAL A 17 5.13 -12.22 -6.12
C VAL A 17 5.17 -12.92 -4.77
N ILE A 18 6.36 -13.01 -4.16
CA ILE A 18 6.60 -13.66 -2.86
C ILE A 18 6.14 -12.71 -1.72
N GLY A 19 4.86 -12.33 -1.79
CA GLY A 19 4.22 -11.31 -0.97
C GLY A 19 4.67 -9.89 -1.31
N THR A 20 3.79 -8.93 -1.06
CA THR A 20 4.04 -7.52 -1.44
C THR A 20 5.19 -6.86 -0.67
N LYS A 21 5.55 -7.35 0.54
CA LYS A 21 6.72 -6.81 1.24
C LYS A 21 8.02 -7.06 0.46
N GLU A 22 8.21 -8.24 -0.10
CA GLU A 22 9.35 -8.54 -0.96
C GLU A 22 9.32 -7.67 -2.21
N LEU A 23 8.17 -7.60 -2.88
CA LEU A 23 7.99 -6.74 -4.05
C LEU A 23 8.38 -5.29 -3.76
N VAL A 24 7.82 -4.70 -2.71
CA VAL A 24 8.08 -3.30 -2.33
C VAL A 24 9.56 -3.05 -2.05
N ALA A 25 10.23 -4.00 -1.37
CA ALA A 25 11.65 -3.86 -1.04
C ALA A 25 12.56 -3.95 -2.26
N TRP A 26 12.22 -4.79 -3.24
CA TRP A 26 13.12 -5.08 -4.36
C TRP A 26 12.71 -4.44 -5.68
N LEU A 27 11.50 -3.91 -5.81
CA LEU A 27 11.02 -3.31 -7.06
C LEU A 27 11.91 -2.17 -7.57
N PRO A 28 12.36 -1.21 -6.72
CA PRO A 28 13.26 -0.16 -7.22
C PRO A 28 14.53 -0.72 -7.86
N THR A 29 15.15 -1.72 -7.23
CA THR A 29 16.35 -2.38 -7.77
C THR A 29 16.03 -3.18 -9.05
N GLN A 30 14.87 -3.86 -9.10
CA GLN A 30 14.45 -4.64 -10.28
C GLN A 30 14.10 -3.75 -11.48
N LEU A 31 13.68 -2.51 -11.24
CA LEU A 31 13.49 -1.49 -12.27
C LEU A 31 14.81 -0.81 -12.70
N GLY A 32 15.95 -1.22 -12.14
CA GLY A 32 17.26 -0.66 -12.48
C GLY A 32 17.55 0.70 -11.86
N LEU A 33 16.81 1.11 -10.82
CA LEU A 33 17.04 2.39 -10.15
C LEU A 33 18.40 2.42 -9.46
N SER A 34 19.00 3.60 -9.39
CA SER A 34 20.36 3.85 -8.87
C SER A 34 20.41 5.17 -8.07
N SER A 35 21.62 5.65 -7.77
CA SER A 35 21.86 6.93 -7.09
C SER A 35 21.34 8.14 -7.86
N ASP A 36 21.18 8.01 -9.18
CA ASP A 36 20.71 9.09 -10.05
C ASP A 36 19.16 9.11 -10.15
N SER A 37 18.51 8.11 -9.57
CA SER A 37 17.06 7.94 -9.61
C SER A 37 16.37 8.59 -8.43
N THR A 38 15.09 8.96 -8.62
CA THR A 38 14.23 9.54 -7.58
C THR A 38 12.99 8.68 -7.36
N VAL A 39 12.75 8.33 -6.10
CA VAL A 39 11.57 7.59 -5.64
C VAL A 39 10.69 8.49 -4.78
N ILE A 40 9.43 8.66 -5.18
CA ILE A 40 8.42 9.33 -4.36
C ILE A 40 7.73 8.32 -3.45
N VAL A 41 7.60 8.70 -2.18
CA VAL A 41 6.88 7.91 -1.17
C VAL A 41 5.90 8.81 -0.42
N PRO A 42 4.77 8.30 0.11
CA PRO A 42 3.88 9.09 0.96
C PRO A 42 4.61 9.65 2.19
N THR A 43 4.17 10.79 2.70
CA THR A 43 4.78 11.43 3.89
C THR A 43 4.62 10.56 5.13
N THR A 44 3.45 9.96 5.30
CA THR A 44 3.16 8.94 6.31
C THR A 44 3.00 7.60 5.61
N ALA A 45 4.00 6.73 5.71
CA ALA A 45 4.15 5.60 4.81
C ALA A 45 4.56 4.31 5.51
N TYR A 46 4.18 3.21 4.89
CA TYR A 46 4.75 1.91 5.22
C TYR A 46 6.29 1.94 5.04
N PRO A 47 7.08 1.63 6.09
CA PRO A 47 8.53 1.87 6.09
C PRO A 47 9.28 1.21 4.93
N THR A 48 8.76 0.12 4.39
CA THR A 48 9.44 -0.67 3.36
C THR A 48 9.59 0.09 2.03
N TYR A 49 8.77 1.10 1.73
CA TYR A 49 8.98 1.94 0.53
C TYR A 49 10.33 2.65 0.59
N ARG A 50 10.65 3.23 1.76
CA ARG A 50 11.96 3.88 1.98
C ARG A 50 13.10 2.88 1.94
N VAL A 51 12.91 1.70 2.54
CA VAL A 51 13.92 0.63 2.52
C VAL A 51 14.21 0.20 1.08
N GLY A 52 13.19 0.03 0.23
CA GLY A 52 13.39 -0.32 -1.18
C GLY A 52 14.18 0.73 -1.95
N ALA A 53 13.84 2.01 -1.78
CA ALA A 53 14.57 3.11 -2.39
C ALA A 53 16.03 3.17 -1.91
N GLN A 54 16.29 2.94 -0.61
CA GLN A 54 17.64 2.90 -0.04
C GLN A 54 18.47 1.72 -0.58
N LEU A 55 17.86 0.53 -0.77
CA LEU A 55 18.53 -0.61 -1.37
C LEU A 55 18.97 -0.32 -2.80
N ALA A 56 18.19 0.43 -3.55
CA ALA A 56 18.54 0.92 -4.88
C ALA A 56 19.48 2.15 -4.85
N ARG A 57 19.77 2.69 -3.67
CA ARG A 57 20.52 3.95 -3.46
C ARG A 57 19.83 5.18 -4.05
N ALA A 58 18.56 5.10 -4.39
CA ALA A 58 17.81 6.18 -4.99
C ALA A 58 17.51 7.31 -4.00
N ARG A 59 17.38 8.52 -4.51
CA ARG A 59 16.92 9.68 -3.77
C ARG A 59 15.45 9.49 -3.37
N ILE A 60 15.10 9.84 -2.14
CA ILE A 60 13.74 9.71 -1.62
C ILE A 60 13.13 11.10 -1.47
N VAL A 61 11.98 11.31 -2.08
CA VAL A 61 11.14 12.50 -1.91
C VAL A 61 9.82 12.09 -1.30
N ALA A 62 9.37 12.79 -0.26
CA ALA A 62 8.08 12.53 0.38
C ALA A 62 7.02 13.49 -0.17
N ALA A 63 5.93 12.93 -0.71
CA ALA A 63 4.79 13.71 -1.20
C ALA A 63 3.49 12.89 -1.17
N ASP A 64 2.39 13.54 -0.79
CA ASP A 64 1.04 12.94 -0.78
C ASP A 64 0.19 13.38 -1.98
N HIS A 65 0.65 14.39 -2.73
CA HIS A 65 0.00 14.91 -3.93
C HIS A 65 1.03 15.43 -4.93
N PRO A 66 0.79 15.31 -6.27
CA PRO A 66 1.72 15.82 -7.29
C PRO A 66 2.04 17.31 -7.19
N ASP A 67 1.11 18.13 -6.69
CA ASP A 67 1.30 19.58 -6.56
C ASP A 67 2.43 19.91 -5.58
N GLN A 68 2.71 19.06 -4.60
CA GLN A 68 3.81 19.23 -3.67
C GLN A 68 5.20 19.08 -4.32
N LEU A 69 5.22 18.56 -5.55
CA LEU A 69 6.45 18.34 -6.32
C LEU A 69 6.78 19.53 -7.24
N ALA A 70 5.82 20.44 -7.47
CA ALA A 70 6.01 21.61 -8.32
C ALA A 70 7.05 22.59 -7.75
N ASP A 71 7.15 22.65 -6.42
CA ASP A 71 8.09 23.49 -5.68
C ASP A 71 9.37 22.73 -5.25
N SER A 72 9.59 21.52 -5.78
CA SER A 72 10.81 20.75 -5.48
C SER A 72 12.03 21.51 -5.99
N PRO A 73 13.15 21.55 -5.22
CA PRO A 73 14.37 22.22 -5.64
C PRO A 73 15.05 21.60 -6.86
N ASP A 74 14.49 20.54 -7.39
CA ASP A 74 14.94 19.86 -8.62
C ASP A 74 13.73 19.62 -9.56
N PRO A 75 13.21 20.68 -10.19
CA PRO A 75 12.07 20.57 -11.11
C PRO A 75 12.42 19.78 -12.40
N ASP A 76 13.71 19.63 -12.72
CA ASP A 76 14.21 18.87 -13.86
C ASP A 76 14.70 17.46 -13.46
N GLY A 77 14.69 17.12 -12.18
CA GLY A 77 15.01 15.78 -11.68
C GLY A 77 13.96 14.79 -12.12
N SER A 78 14.35 13.84 -12.97
CA SER A 78 13.45 12.78 -13.39
C SER A 78 12.94 12.02 -12.17
N VAL A 79 11.62 11.94 -12.00
CA VAL A 79 11.00 11.02 -11.07
C VAL A 79 10.88 9.67 -11.77
N ASP A 80 11.45 8.65 -11.19
CA ASP A 80 11.49 7.31 -11.79
C ASP A 80 10.40 6.39 -11.25
N LEU A 81 10.10 6.49 -9.94
CA LEU A 81 9.14 5.63 -9.27
C LEU A 81 8.31 6.41 -8.26
N ILE A 82 7.02 6.16 -8.26
CA ILE A 82 6.06 6.74 -7.34
C ILE A 82 5.34 5.61 -6.61
N TRP A 83 5.36 5.64 -5.27
CA TRP A 83 4.52 4.81 -4.43
C TRP A 83 3.32 5.59 -3.92
N ILE A 84 2.12 5.03 -4.13
CA ILE A 84 0.92 5.44 -3.42
C ILE A 84 0.35 4.23 -2.68
N ASN A 85 -0.44 4.46 -1.61
CA ASN A 85 -1.04 3.39 -0.84
C ASN A 85 -2.48 3.75 -0.46
N SER A 86 -3.44 3.03 -1.01
CA SER A 86 -4.87 3.28 -0.78
C SER A 86 -5.65 1.96 -0.76
N PRO A 87 -6.30 1.64 0.35
CA PRO A 87 -6.29 2.27 1.69
C PRO A 87 -4.90 2.27 2.33
N ALA A 88 -4.58 3.34 3.04
CA ALA A 88 -3.23 3.59 3.53
C ALA A 88 -2.89 2.80 4.82
N ASN A 89 -1.65 2.42 4.96
CA ASN A 89 -1.02 2.01 6.22
C ASN A 89 -0.01 3.09 6.61
N PRO A 90 -0.20 3.82 7.73
CA PRO A 90 -0.95 3.43 8.92
C PRO A 90 -2.36 4.04 9.06
N SER A 91 -2.72 5.09 8.31
CA SER A 91 -3.87 5.95 8.62
C SER A 91 -5.24 5.35 8.27
N GLY A 92 -5.28 4.43 7.32
CA GLY A 92 -6.54 3.93 6.77
C GLY A 92 -7.21 4.91 5.80
N ARG A 93 -6.53 5.98 5.39
CA ARG A 93 -7.03 6.93 4.41
C ARG A 93 -7.28 6.26 3.07
N VAL A 94 -8.40 6.56 2.44
CA VAL A 94 -8.74 6.12 1.09
C VAL A 94 -8.63 7.32 0.14
N MET A 95 -7.82 7.18 -0.90
CA MET A 95 -7.68 8.22 -1.91
C MET A 95 -8.93 8.33 -2.76
N SER A 96 -9.33 9.55 -3.06
CA SER A 96 -10.42 9.83 -3.99
C SER A 96 -10.03 9.53 -5.44
N ALA A 97 -11.02 9.37 -6.30
CA ALA A 97 -10.79 9.20 -7.74
C ALA A 97 -9.99 10.36 -8.34
N ASP A 98 -10.23 11.59 -7.89
CA ASP A 98 -9.54 12.77 -8.43
C ASP A 98 -8.06 12.81 -8.02
N GLU A 99 -7.73 12.40 -6.80
CA GLU A 99 -6.34 12.25 -6.34
C GLU A 99 -5.61 11.17 -7.15
N LEU A 100 -6.23 10.00 -7.36
CA LEU A 100 -5.65 8.94 -8.19
C LEU A 100 -5.43 9.41 -9.63
N ARG A 101 -6.42 10.09 -10.24
CA ARG A 101 -6.29 10.68 -11.58
C ARG A 101 -5.17 11.73 -11.65
N SER A 102 -4.94 12.49 -10.58
CA SER A 102 -3.86 13.47 -10.54
C SER A 102 -2.49 12.79 -10.61
N TRP A 103 -2.31 11.69 -9.90
CA TRP A 103 -1.10 10.88 -9.99
C TRP A 103 -0.92 10.22 -11.37
N VAL A 104 -1.99 9.71 -11.98
CA VAL A 104 -1.94 9.16 -13.35
C VAL A 104 -1.50 10.25 -14.35
N ARG A 105 -2.07 11.46 -14.26
CA ARG A 105 -1.66 12.58 -15.14
C ARG A 105 -0.20 12.96 -14.92
N TYR A 106 0.27 12.96 -13.67
CA TYR A 106 1.67 13.24 -13.35
C TYR A 106 2.59 12.19 -13.98
N THR A 107 2.29 10.91 -13.79
CA THR A 107 3.01 9.76 -14.37
C THR A 107 3.14 9.88 -15.88
N ARG A 108 2.04 10.15 -16.57
CA ARG A 108 2.04 10.32 -18.04
C ARG A 108 2.87 11.50 -18.53
N ARG A 109 2.95 12.57 -17.74
CA ARG A 109 3.75 13.74 -18.08
C ARG A 109 5.25 13.51 -17.86
N THR A 110 5.62 12.77 -16.83
CA THR A 110 7.01 12.58 -16.41
C THR A 110 7.64 11.30 -16.94
N GLY A 111 6.85 10.32 -17.33
CA GLY A 111 7.32 8.98 -17.68
C GLY A 111 7.69 8.10 -16.48
N ALA A 112 7.40 8.54 -15.24
CA ALA A 112 7.63 7.76 -14.04
C ALA A 112 6.79 6.49 -14.02
N VAL A 113 7.23 5.46 -13.28
CA VAL A 113 6.40 4.30 -12.94
C VAL A 113 5.59 4.62 -11.69
N LEU A 114 4.27 4.46 -11.75
CA LEU A 114 3.37 4.61 -10.60
C LEU A 114 2.94 3.24 -10.08
N VAL A 115 3.22 2.97 -8.81
CA VAL A 115 2.79 1.74 -8.14
C VAL A 115 1.82 2.07 -7.03
N SER A 116 0.59 1.56 -7.17
CA SER A 116 -0.45 1.63 -6.15
C SER A 116 -0.41 0.38 -5.29
N ASP A 117 -0.07 0.52 -4.00
CA ASP A 117 -0.20 -0.55 -3.02
C ASP A 117 -1.66 -0.63 -2.54
N GLU A 118 -2.38 -1.62 -3.08
CA GLU A 118 -3.81 -1.85 -2.86
C GLU A 118 -4.06 -3.03 -1.91
N CYS A 119 -3.09 -3.36 -1.05
CA CYS A 119 -3.15 -4.52 -0.15
C CYS A 119 -4.36 -4.54 0.78
N TYR A 120 -5.00 -3.40 1.02
CA TYR A 120 -6.17 -3.24 1.88
C TYR A 120 -7.46 -2.91 1.11
N GLY A 121 -7.46 -2.98 -0.21
CA GLY A 121 -8.59 -2.61 -1.06
C GLY A 121 -9.91 -3.32 -0.75
N GLU A 122 -9.86 -4.52 -0.16
CA GLU A 122 -11.04 -5.28 0.30
C GLU A 122 -11.62 -4.78 1.64
N PHE A 123 -10.88 -3.93 2.36
CA PHE A 123 -11.24 -3.45 3.69
C PHE A 123 -11.47 -1.95 3.66
N VAL A 124 -12.55 -1.55 3.02
CA VAL A 124 -13.06 -0.19 3.01
C VAL A 124 -14.34 -0.14 3.84
N TRP A 125 -14.37 0.78 4.80
CA TRP A 125 -15.44 0.93 5.77
C TRP A 125 -16.37 2.06 5.41
N ASP A 126 -15.80 3.13 4.86
CA ASP A 126 -16.50 4.35 4.49
C ASP A 126 -16.08 4.78 3.08
N GLY A 127 -17.02 4.92 2.15
CA GLY A 127 -16.78 5.30 0.77
C GLY A 127 -16.48 4.11 -0.17
N LYS A 128 -15.69 4.36 -1.21
CA LYS A 128 -15.30 3.40 -2.25
C LYS A 128 -13.78 3.46 -2.47
N ALA A 129 -13.11 2.32 -2.47
CA ALA A 129 -11.76 2.23 -3.02
C ALA A 129 -11.81 2.05 -4.54
N TYR A 130 -10.81 2.63 -5.20
CA TYR A 130 -10.54 2.43 -6.62
C TYR A 130 -9.18 1.74 -6.76
N SER A 131 -9.05 0.90 -7.79
CA SER A 131 -7.74 0.50 -8.26
C SER A 131 -7.16 1.60 -9.15
N ILE A 132 -5.84 1.75 -9.16
CA ILE A 132 -5.18 2.65 -10.12
C ILE A 132 -5.42 2.21 -11.57
N LEU A 133 -5.76 0.93 -11.76
CA LEU A 133 -6.07 0.34 -13.07
C LEU A 133 -7.56 0.41 -13.43
N ASP A 134 -8.42 0.97 -12.57
CA ASP A 134 -9.84 1.15 -12.87
C ASP A 134 -9.99 2.08 -14.10
N ASP A 135 -10.84 1.70 -15.03
CA ASP A 135 -11.09 2.49 -16.26
C ASP A 135 -11.51 3.93 -15.94
N GLU A 136 -12.24 4.13 -14.83
CA GLU A 136 -12.61 5.46 -14.35
C GLU A 136 -11.40 6.30 -13.94
N ILE A 137 -10.29 5.66 -13.54
CA ILE A 137 -9.06 6.30 -13.06
C ILE A 137 -8.06 6.50 -14.20
N CYS A 138 -7.73 5.42 -14.92
CA CYS A 138 -6.67 5.44 -15.94
C CYS A 138 -7.19 5.59 -17.37
N GLY A 139 -8.51 5.49 -17.59
CA GLY A 139 -9.10 5.57 -18.94
C GLY A 139 -8.78 4.36 -19.81
N GLY A 140 -8.50 3.20 -19.21
CA GLY A 140 -8.16 1.96 -19.92
C GLY A 140 -6.71 1.89 -20.44
N ASP A 141 -5.90 2.91 -20.19
CA ASP A 141 -4.46 2.93 -20.52
C ASP A 141 -3.64 2.62 -19.26
N HIS A 142 -3.02 1.44 -19.23
CA HIS A 142 -2.24 0.96 -18.11
C HIS A 142 -0.73 1.29 -18.21
N SER A 143 -0.30 2.02 -19.23
CA SER A 143 1.13 2.37 -19.45
C SER A 143 1.71 3.08 -18.22
N GLY A 144 2.82 2.55 -17.69
CA GLY A 144 3.51 3.06 -16.51
C GLY A 144 2.77 2.82 -15.19
N LEU A 145 1.64 2.10 -15.16
CA LEU A 145 0.81 1.89 -13.97
C LEU A 145 0.90 0.44 -13.49
N LEU A 146 1.12 0.26 -12.20
CA LEU A 146 1.15 -1.04 -11.53
C LEU A 146 0.30 -1.01 -10.25
N ALA A 147 -0.50 -2.05 -10.04
CA ALA A 147 -1.27 -2.27 -8.81
C ALA A 147 -0.73 -3.50 -8.06
N ALA A 148 -0.39 -3.33 -6.79
CA ALA A 148 0.12 -4.40 -5.93
C ALA A 148 -0.98 -4.91 -5.00
N HIS A 149 -1.26 -6.21 -5.04
CA HIS A 149 -2.28 -6.87 -4.23
C HIS A 149 -1.68 -7.98 -3.35
N SER A 150 -2.22 -8.12 -2.13
CA SER A 150 -1.73 -9.08 -1.15
C SER A 150 -2.81 -10.00 -0.64
N LEU A 151 -2.53 -11.30 -0.62
CA LEU A 151 -3.38 -12.28 0.06
C LEU A 151 -3.10 -12.34 1.57
N SER A 152 -2.02 -11.73 2.03
CA SER A 152 -1.67 -11.68 3.46
C SER A 152 -2.76 -11.07 4.32
N LYS A 153 -3.44 -10.03 3.79
CA LYS A 153 -4.50 -9.31 4.50
C LYS A 153 -5.88 -9.81 4.11
N ARG A 154 -6.13 -9.89 2.80
CA ARG A 154 -7.39 -10.35 2.23
C ARG A 154 -7.79 -11.73 2.75
N SER A 155 -6.86 -12.68 2.78
CA SER A 155 -7.13 -14.11 3.01
C SER A 155 -6.33 -14.71 4.18
N ASN A 156 -5.77 -13.89 5.08
CA ASN A 156 -4.92 -14.33 6.20
C ASN A 156 -3.73 -15.22 5.80
N MET A 157 -3.25 -15.07 4.57
CA MET A 157 -2.17 -15.90 4.00
C MET A 157 -0.78 -15.28 4.15
N ALA A 158 -0.54 -14.53 5.24
CA ALA A 158 0.74 -13.85 5.45
C ALA A 158 1.94 -14.81 5.46
N GLY A 159 1.78 -16.00 6.03
CA GLY A 159 2.82 -17.05 6.07
C GLY A 159 3.09 -17.71 4.71
N TYR A 160 2.12 -17.70 3.80
CA TYR A 160 2.28 -18.25 2.44
C TYR A 160 3.13 -17.38 1.53
N ARG A 161 3.37 -16.12 1.91
CA ARG A 161 4.10 -15.17 1.07
C ARG A 161 3.45 -15.02 -0.32
N ALA A 162 2.17 -14.73 -0.35
CA ALA A 162 1.35 -14.71 -1.56
C ALA A 162 0.85 -13.29 -1.86
N GLY A 163 1.08 -12.84 -3.09
CA GLY A 163 0.61 -11.58 -3.64
C GLY A 163 0.83 -11.53 -5.14
N PHE A 164 0.37 -10.49 -5.79
CA PHE A 164 0.62 -10.27 -7.21
C PHE A 164 0.71 -8.78 -7.52
N LEU A 165 1.38 -8.48 -8.62
CA LEU A 165 1.45 -7.19 -9.29
C LEU A 165 0.67 -7.29 -10.59
N ALA A 166 -0.10 -6.26 -10.93
CA ALA A 166 -0.83 -6.20 -12.18
C ALA A 166 -0.69 -4.82 -12.83
N GLY A 167 -0.78 -4.73 -14.15
CA GLY A 167 -0.78 -3.45 -14.86
C GLY A 167 -0.06 -3.48 -16.20
N ASP A 168 0.84 -2.54 -16.42
CA ASP A 168 1.60 -2.38 -17.66
C ASP A 168 2.29 -3.68 -18.09
N GLU A 169 1.92 -4.19 -19.25
CA GLU A 169 2.41 -5.47 -19.79
C GLU A 169 3.92 -5.48 -20.01
N THR A 170 4.47 -4.37 -20.49
CA THR A 170 5.92 -4.25 -20.74
C THR A 170 6.69 -4.34 -19.43
N LEU A 171 6.29 -3.58 -18.41
CA LEU A 171 6.91 -3.61 -17.09
C LEU A 171 6.76 -5.00 -16.45
N ILE A 172 5.59 -5.64 -16.55
CA ILE A 172 5.36 -6.99 -16.04
C ILE A 172 6.29 -8.01 -16.71
N SER A 173 6.46 -7.94 -18.03
CA SER A 173 7.34 -8.82 -18.79
C SER A 173 8.82 -8.66 -18.40
N GLU A 174 9.28 -7.42 -18.28
CA GLU A 174 10.65 -7.11 -17.85
C GLU A 174 10.91 -7.59 -16.42
N LEU A 175 10.02 -7.28 -15.49
CA LEU A 175 10.10 -7.75 -14.12
C LEU A 175 10.07 -9.27 -14.01
N LEU A 176 9.24 -9.96 -14.80
CA LEU A 176 9.21 -11.42 -14.84
C LEU A 176 10.57 -11.98 -15.26
N THR A 177 11.22 -11.36 -16.25
CA THR A 177 12.55 -11.77 -16.71
C THR A 177 13.60 -11.64 -15.61
N VAL A 178 13.65 -10.49 -14.94
CA VAL A 178 14.57 -10.26 -13.80
C VAL A 178 14.29 -11.26 -12.67
N ARG A 179 13.04 -11.47 -12.32
CA ARG A 179 12.62 -12.34 -11.21
C ARG A 179 12.92 -13.82 -11.45
N LYS A 180 12.75 -14.31 -12.68
CA LYS A 180 13.16 -15.67 -13.06
C LYS A 180 14.65 -15.93 -12.76
N HIS A 181 15.50 -15.00 -13.17
CA HIS A 181 16.95 -15.14 -12.99
C HIS A 181 17.41 -14.88 -11.55
N SER A 182 16.63 -14.14 -10.77
CA SER A 182 16.92 -13.85 -9.35
C SER A 182 16.32 -14.89 -8.38
N GLY A 183 15.65 -15.92 -8.90
CA GLY A 183 15.02 -16.94 -8.04
C GLY A 183 13.77 -16.45 -7.28
N LEU A 184 13.19 -15.33 -7.69
CA LEU A 184 12.04 -14.71 -7.02
C LEU A 184 10.70 -15.19 -7.61
N MET A 185 10.56 -16.50 -7.78
CA MET A 185 9.37 -17.13 -8.34
C MET A 185 8.50 -17.74 -7.24
N VAL A 186 7.20 -17.52 -7.33
CA VAL A 186 6.22 -18.14 -6.43
C VAL A 186 6.13 -19.65 -6.73
N SER A 187 6.15 -20.47 -5.68
CA SER A 187 6.05 -21.93 -5.85
C SER A 187 4.66 -22.35 -6.31
N THR A 188 4.57 -23.43 -7.09
CA THR A 188 3.32 -23.98 -7.64
C THR A 188 2.24 -24.21 -6.56
N PRO A 189 2.54 -24.81 -5.38
CA PRO A 189 1.53 -25.00 -4.34
C PRO A 189 0.97 -23.67 -3.82
N VAL A 190 1.81 -22.63 -3.68
CA VAL A 190 1.35 -21.30 -3.27
C VAL A 190 0.49 -20.67 -4.35
N SER A 191 0.87 -20.80 -5.63
CA SER A 191 0.07 -20.28 -6.75
C SER A 191 -1.32 -20.94 -6.79
N ALA A 192 -1.41 -22.25 -6.59
CA ALA A 192 -2.70 -22.94 -6.51
C ALA A 192 -3.55 -22.45 -5.33
N ALA A 193 -2.94 -22.25 -4.16
CA ALA A 193 -3.62 -21.67 -3.00
C ALA A 193 -4.09 -20.23 -3.25
N MET A 194 -3.31 -19.43 -4.00
CA MET A 194 -3.72 -18.07 -4.41
C MET A 194 -4.98 -18.10 -5.26
N VAL A 195 -5.03 -18.96 -6.26
CA VAL A 195 -6.21 -19.10 -7.14
C VAL A 195 -7.43 -19.47 -6.31
N ALA A 196 -7.34 -20.53 -5.49
CA ALA A 196 -8.44 -20.96 -4.63
C ALA A 196 -8.94 -19.84 -3.70
N ALA A 197 -8.02 -19.08 -3.09
CA ALA A 197 -8.38 -17.95 -2.21
C ALA A 197 -8.99 -16.77 -2.98
N LEU A 198 -8.57 -16.51 -4.22
CA LEU A 198 -9.12 -15.44 -5.06
C LEU A 198 -10.50 -15.79 -5.63
N ASP A 199 -10.82 -17.08 -5.76
CA ASP A 199 -12.12 -17.56 -6.20
C ASP A 199 -13.17 -17.62 -5.08
N ASP A 200 -12.74 -17.55 -3.81
CA ASP A 200 -13.62 -17.52 -2.65
C ASP A 200 -13.71 -16.09 -2.09
N ASP A 201 -14.89 -15.49 -2.20
CA ASP A 201 -15.19 -14.17 -1.62
C ASP A 201 -15.83 -14.28 -0.23
N GLY A 202 -16.46 -15.42 0.08
CA GLY A 202 -17.19 -15.62 1.32
C GLY A 202 -16.33 -15.49 2.57
N HIS A 203 -15.10 -16.02 2.57
CA HIS A 203 -14.21 -15.88 3.73
C HIS A 203 -13.76 -14.43 3.95
N VAL A 204 -13.65 -13.64 2.87
CA VAL A 204 -13.28 -12.22 2.96
C VAL A 204 -14.41 -11.41 3.58
N GLU A 205 -15.64 -11.63 3.16
CA GLU A 205 -16.83 -10.95 3.68
C GLU A 205 -17.02 -11.22 5.17
N VAL A 206 -16.94 -12.50 5.58
CA VAL A 206 -17.02 -12.91 7.00
C VAL A 206 -15.94 -12.22 7.84
N GLN A 207 -14.72 -12.15 7.32
CA GLN A 207 -13.61 -11.52 8.06
C GLN A 207 -13.73 -9.99 8.06
N ALA A 208 -14.20 -9.38 6.97
CA ALA A 208 -14.45 -7.94 6.89
C ALA A 208 -15.53 -7.51 7.93
N ASP A 209 -16.58 -8.31 8.11
CA ASP A 209 -17.61 -8.03 9.12
C ASP A 209 -17.06 -8.09 10.55
N ARG A 210 -16.13 -9.01 10.83
CA ARG A 210 -15.44 -9.05 12.14
C ARG A 210 -14.62 -7.77 12.35
N TYR A 211 -13.83 -7.36 11.35
CA TYR A 211 -13.02 -6.14 11.44
C TYR A 211 -13.90 -4.89 11.57
N ARG A 212 -15.03 -4.83 10.87
CA ARG A 212 -15.97 -3.71 10.98
C ARG A 212 -16.52 -3.57 12.41
N ARG A 213 -16.91 -4.68 13.05
CA ARG A 213 -17.35 -4.67 14.46
C ARG A 213 -16.23 -4.24 15.40
N ARG A 214 -15.01 -4.81 15.24
CA ARG A 214 -13.85 -4.45 16.06
C ARG A 214 -13.48 -2.98 15.89
N ARG A 215 -13.52 -2.47 14.66
CA ARG A 215 -13.29 -1.06 14.36
C ARG A 215 -14.24 -0.17 15.16
N GLY A 216 -15.54 -0.45 15.13
CA GLY A 216 -16.54 0.34 15.86
C GLY A 216 -16.27 0.35 17.38
N ILE A 217 -16.00 -0.81 17.98
CA ILE A 217 -15.69 -0.94 19.40
C ILE A 217 -14.41 -0.18 19.77
N MET A 218 -13.34 -0.37 18.98
CA MET A 218 -12.04 0.26 19.25
C MET A 218 -12.08 1.78 19.05
N MET A 219 -12.79 2.25 18.02
CA MET A 219 -12.94 3.70 17.80
C MET A 219 -13.66 4.37 18.96
N SER A 220 -14.80 3.81 19.42
CA SER A 220 -15.53 4.34 20.57
C SER A 220 -14.64 4.36 21.82
N ALA A 221 -13.99 3.25 22.14
CA ALA A 221 -13.15 3.14 23.33
C ALA A 221 -11.96 4.14 23.32
N LEU A 222 -11.33 4.35 22.16
CA LEU A 222 -10.24 5.30 22.01
C LEU A 222 -10.75 6.74 22.14
N GLN A 223 -11.89 7.07 21.53
CA GLN A 223 -12.49 8.40 21.62
C GLN A 223 -12.94 8.73 23.04
N ASP A 224 -13.56 7.77 23.73
CA ASP A 224 -13.97 7.90 25.15
C ASP A 224 -12.74 8.10 26.07
N ALA A 225 -11.58 7.53 25.70
CA ALA A 225 -10.31 7.74 26.37
C ALA A 225 -9.57 9.04 25.95
N GLY A 226 -10.18 9.89 25.14
CA GLY A 226 -9.66 11.19 24.73
C GLY A 226 -8.71 11.15 23.51
N TYR A 227 -8.66 10.05 22.78
CA TYR A 227 -7.89 9.98 21.54
C TYR A 227 -8.71 10.48 20.35
N ARG A 228 -8.09 11.27 19.48
CA ARG A 228 -8.56 11.58 18.14
C ARG A 228 -8.10 10.45 17.20
N ILE A 229 -8.97 10.02 16.29
CA ILE A 229 -8.64 9.10 15.21
C ILE A 229 -8.56 9.93 13.93
N ASP A 230 -7.42 9.87 13.27
CA ASP A 230 -7.22 10.52 11.98
C ASP A 230 -7.57 9.52 10.88
N ASP A 231 -8.33 9.95 9.86
CA ASP A 231 -8.79 9.12 8.73
C ASP A 231 -9.57 7.86 9.17
N SER A 232 -9.12 6.65 8.74
CA SER A 232 -9.75 5.35 9.04
C SER A 232 -10.92 4.96 8.13
N GLN A 233 -10.97 5.46 6.89
CA GLN A 233 -11.97 5.02 5.91
C GLN A 233 -11.75 3.59 5.44
N GLY A 234 -10.55 3.05 5.61
CA GLY A 234 -10.21 1.68 5.21
C GLY A 234 -9.07 1.09 6.03
N SER A 235 -8.48 0.02 5.55
CA SER A 235 -7.40 -0.77 6.14
C SER A 235 -7.76 -1.50 7.44
N LEU A 236 -6.76 -2.04 8.14
CA LEU A 236 -6.91 -2.82 9.38
C LEU A 236 -6.36 -2.07 10.59
N TYR A 237 -6.29 -0.74 10.53
CA TYR A 237 -5.64 0.09 11.53
C TYR A 237 -6.48 1.30 11.89
N LEU A 238 -6.27 1.78 13.12
CA LEU A 238 -6.67 3.10 13.59
C LEU A 238 -5.39 3.92 13.84
N TRP A 239 -5.36 5.13 13.32
CA TRP A 239 -4.26 6.07 13.48
C TRP A 239 -4.67 7.09 14.55
N ALA A 240 -4.26 6.83 15.80
CA ALA A 240 -4.78 7.49 16.98
C ALA A 240 -3.75 8.43 17.62
N THR A 241 -4.22 9.56 18.13
CA THR A 241 -3.39 10.53 18.86
C THR A 241 -4.15 11.15 20.02
N CYS A 242 -3.44 11.44 21.11
CA CYS A 242 -3.91 12.33 22.18
C CYS A 242 -3.04 13.60 22.31
N GLY A 243 -2.24 13.90 21.28
CA GLY A 243 -1.41 15.10 21.22
C GLY A 243 -0.07 15.02 21.96
N GLU A 244 0.26 13.86 22.57
CA GLU A 244 1.57 13.63 23.19
C GLU A 244 2.51 12.89 22.23
N ASP A 245 3.78 12.79 22.59
CA ASP A 245 4.77 11.98 21.86
C ASP A 245 4.32 10.52 21.75
N CYS A 246 4.48 9.92 20.56
CA CYS A 246 4.00 8.58 20.29
C CYS A 246 4.63 7.52 21.19
N ARG A 247 5.89 7.69 21.62
CA ARG A 247 6.54 6.74 22.54
C ARG A 247 5.95 6.79 23.93
N ALA A 248 5.58 7.99 24.42
CA ALA A 248 4.85 8.13 25.69
C ALA A 248 3.49 7.42 25.61
N THR A 249 2.78 7.56 24.51
CA THR A 249 1.53 6.82 24.28
C THR A 249 1.77 5.30 24.25
N VAL A 250 2.81 4.82 23.55
CA VAL A 250 3.17 3.37 23.54
C VAL A 250 3.42 2.86 24.95
N ASP A 251 4.18 3.59 25.78
CA ASP A 251 4.47 3.22 27.16
C ASP A 251 3.20 3.17 28.03
N ARG A 252 2.26 4.09 27.80
CA ARG A 252 0.96 4.09 28.47
C ARG A 252 0.14 2.87 28.14
N PHE A 253 0.03 2.51 26.86
CA PHE A 253 -0.67 1.30 26.41
C PHE A 253 0.00 0.03 26.94
N ALA A 254 1.34 -0.03 26.93
CA ALA A 254 2.09 -1.17 27.42
C ALA A 254 1.84 -1.47 28.90
N ARG A 255 1.68 -0.43 29.75
CA ARG A 255 1.30 -0.59 31.18
C ARG A 255 -0.08 -1.20 31.35
N LEU A 256 -0.95 -1.09 30.35
CA LEU A 256 -2.28 -1.72 30.31
C LEU A 256 -2.26 -3.09 29.62
N GLY A 257 -1.09 -3.61 29.24
CA GLY A 257 -0.94 -4.87 28.53
C GLY A 257 -1.29 -4.79 27.03
N VAL A 258 -1.39 -3.59 26.45
CA VAL A 258 -1.72 -3.39 25.02
C VAL A 258 -0.48 -2.95 24.26
N LEU A 259 -0.18 -3.64 23.16
CA LEU A 259 0.91 -3.27 22.26
C LEU A 259 0.38 -2.52 21.04
N VAL A 260 0.90 -1.33 20.82
CA VAL A 260 0.63 -0.49 19.63
C VAL A 260 1.93 -0.12 18.94
N ALA A 261 1.87 0.19 17.65
CA ALA A 261 3.06 0.60 16.93
C ALA A 261 3.24 2.13 17.02
N PRO A 262 4.43 2.62 17.38
CA PRO A 262 4.71 4.05 17.45
C PRO A 262 4.68 4.69 16.05
N GLY A 263 4.24 5.94 15.98
CA GLY A 263 4.07 6.65 14.74
C GLY A 263 5.37 6.99 14.03
N ASP A 264 6.47 7.17 14.77
CA ASP A 264 7.79 7.42 14.21
C ASP A 264 8.35 6.27 13.33
N PHE A 265 7.68 5.12 13.29
CA PHE A 265 7.97 4.08 12.30
C PHE A 265 7.45 4.43 10.90
N TYR A 266 6.50 5.37 10.79
CA TYR A 266 5.77 5.65 9.54
C TYR A 266 6.05 7.03 8.98
N VAL A 267 6.64 7.91 9.78
CA VAL A 267 7.00 9.28 9.38
C VAL A 267 8.50 9.51 9.54
N ALA A 268 9.03 10.49 8.83
CA ALA A 268 10.38 10.97 9.08
C ALA A 268 10.36 11.94 10.29
N GLY A 269 11.07 11.59 11.35
CA GLY A 269 11.15 12.40 12.56
C GLY A 269 10.19 11.98 13.67
N THR A 270 9.68 12.93 14.44
CA THR A 270 8.79 12.70 15.58
C THR A 270 7.32 12.55 15.15
N SER A 271 6.54 11.81 15.91
CA SER A 271 5.10 11.62 15.69
C SER A 271 4.34 11.69 17.00
N GLN A 272 3.11 12.17 16.93
CA GLN A 272 2.15 12.13 18.04
C GLN A 272 1.12 11.01 17.90
N ASN A 273 1.18 10.25 16.83
CA ASN A 273 0.23 9.19 16.56
C ASN A 273 0.78 7.81 16.90
N VAL A 274 -0.11 6.89 17.21
CA VAL A 274 0.16 5.46 17.28
C VAL A 274 -0.75 4.69 16.33
N ARG A 275 -0.28 3.56 15.80
CA ARG A 275 -1.11 2.67 15.00
C ARG A 275 -1.65 1.55 15.87
N VAL A 276 -2.98 1.47 15.96
CA VAL A 276 -3.71 0.40 16.64
C VAL A 276 -4.25 -0.58 15.62
N GLY A 277 -3.98 -1.87 15.80
CA GLY A 277 -4.40 -2.94 14.88
C GLY A 277 -5.76 -3.53 15.24
N LEU A 278 -6.57 -3.86 14.23
CA LEU A 278 -7.88 -4.54 14.38
C LEU A 278 -7.76 -6.07 14.32
N THR A 279 -6.55 -6.62 14.28
CA THR A 279 -6.29 -8.02 13.95
C THR A 279 -6.14 -8.94 15.16
N ALA A 280 -6.24 -8.43 16.37
CA ALA A 280 -6.24 -9.25 17.58
C ALA A 280 -7.50 -10.13 17.65
N SER A 281 -7.50 -11.13 18.52
CA SER A 281 -8.70 -11.91 18.84
C SER A 281 -9.75 -11.06 19.59
N ASP A 282 -11.02 -11.51 19.55
CA ASP A 282 -12.11 -10.91 20.32
C ASP A 282 -11.92 -11.19 21.80
#